data_29ef55a2ca767c49fc9d8217775f243e
#
_entry.id   29ef55a2ca767c49fc9d8217775f243e
#
_cell.length_a   1.000
_cell.length_b   1.000
_cell.length_c   1.000
_cell.angle_alpha   90.00
_cell.angle_beta   90.00
_cell.angle_gamma   90.00
#
_symmetry.space_group_name_H-M   'P 1'
#
loop_
_entity.id
_entity.type
_entity.pdbx_description
1 polymer ?
#
loop_
_entity_poly.entity_id
_entity_poly.type
_entity_poly.pdbx_seq_one_letter_code
_entity_poly.pdbx_strand_id
1 'polypeptide(L)'
;MPELPEVETIRSGIAPYLLGQRVVRVVVRQARLRWPVPDELPMELAGQTIRRIDRRAKYLLLGTDAGTAILHLGMSGRLRVLPADTPLVKHDHVDWVLASGHCLRFNDARRFGAVLWTRKPPDQYPLLQTLGPEPFDETFTGAYLHRQARGRTTAVKVFIMANRVVVGVGNIYANESLFAAGLHPLRPAGRVTLADYQRLATAIREVLAEAIRQGGTTLRDFVGGQGEPGYFQQCLKVYGRRALACPVCGEPIRQGRIGQRATYFCPRCQA
;
A
#
# COMPACT_ATOMS: atom_id res chain seq x y z
N MET A 1 8.04 0.64 3.59
CA MET A 1 7.31 0.05 2.43
C MET A 1 5.97 0.73 2.39
N PRO A 2 5.60 1.36 1.29
CA PRO A 2 4.28 1.93 1.13
C PRO A 2 3.19 0.88 1.39
N GLU A 3 2.21 1.23 2.23
CA GLU A 3 1.02 0.43 2.50
C GLU A 3 -0.17 1.05 1.75
N LEU A 4 -1.40 0.64 2.01
CA LEU A 4 -2.57 1.13 1.27
C LEU A 4 -2.70 2.66 1.29
N PRO A 5 -2.59 3.37 2.43
CA PRO A 5 -2.76 4.82 2.45
C PRO A 5 -1.74 5.56 1.59
N GLU A 6 -0.46 5.14 1.61
CA GLU A 6 0.58 5.77 0.79
C GLU A 6 0.32 5.57 -0.70
N VAL A 7 -0.14 4.36 -1.09
CA VAL A 7 -0.46 4.07 -2.50
C VAL A 7 -1.69 4.87 -2.95
N GLU A 8 -2.70 5.02 -2.09
CA GLU A 8 -3.90 5.82 -2.38
C GLU A 8 -3.56 7.30 -2.50
N THR A 9 -2.68 7.81 -1.64
CA THR A 9 -2.19 9.20 -1.73
C THR A 9 -1.48 9.45 -3.04
N ILE A 10 -0.61 8.51 -3.47
CA ILE A 10 0.05 8.62 -4.79
C ILE A 10 -0.98 8.57 -5.92
N ARG A 11 -1.94 7.63 -5.88
CA ARG A 11 -3.00 7.54 -6.87
C ARG A 11 -3.71 8.88 -7.04
N SER A 12 -4.13 9.46 -5.93
CA SER A 12 -4.83 10.75 -5.92
C SER A 12 -3.95 11.91 -6.41
N GLY A 13 -2.67 11.90 -6.01
CA GLY A 13 -1.73 12.95 -6.38
C GLY A 13 -1.33 12.94 -7.87
N ILE A 14 -1.23 11.76 -8.50
CA ILE A 14 -0.89 11.68 -9.93
C ILE A 14 -2.09 11.77 -10.85
N ALA A 15 -3.30 11.48 -10.37
CA ALA A 15 -4.51 11.43 -11.19
C ALA A 15 -4.79 12.71 -11.98
N PRO A 16 -4.68 13.94 -11.43
CA PRO A 16 -4.92 15.17 -12.17
C PRO A 16 -4.00 15.37 -13.38
N TYR A 17 -2.80 14.80 -13.33
CA TYR A 17 -1.79 14.95 -14.38
C TYR A 17 -1.84 13.86 -15.45
N LEU A 18 -2.44 12.72 -15.15
CA LEU A 18 -2.41 11.55 -16.02
C LEU A 18 -3.75 11.25 -16.67
N LEU A 19 -4.88 11.50 -15.99
CA LEU A 19 -6.20 11.19 -16.53
C LEU A 19 -6.46 11.99 -17.81
N GLY A 20 -6.89 11.28 -18.86
CA GLY A 20 -7.13 11.85 -20.19
C GLY A 20 -5.86 12.13 -20.99
N GLN A 21 -4.67 11.96 -20.44
CA GLN A 21 -3.42 12.18 -21.13
C GLN A 21 -3.06 11.01 -22.04
N ARG A 22 -2.56 11.34 -23.23
CA ARG A 22 -1.99 10.35 -24.15
C ARG A 22 -0.53 10.10 -23.79
N VAL A 23 -0.17 8.82 -23.67
CA VAL A 23 1.22 8.39 -23.52
C VAL A 23 1.91 8.45 -24.89
N VAL A 24 2.89 9.33 -25.05
CA VAL A 24 3.64 9.48 -26.30
C VAL A 24 4.64 8.33 -26.47
N ARG A 25 5.33 7.99 -25.39
CA ARG A 25 6.30 6.89 -25.35
C ARG A 25 6.53 6.41 -23.93
N VAL A 26 6.99 5.17 -23.79
CA VAL A 26 7.51 4.63 -22.54
C VAL A 26 9.01 4.36 -22.70
N VAL A 27 9.80 4.86 -21.76
CA VAL A 27 11.26 4.67 -21.74
C VAL A 27 11.62 3.74 -20.60
N VAL A 28 12.06 2.52 -20.92
CA VAL A 28 12.52 1.54 -19.93
C VAL A 28 14.06 1.53 -19.92
N ARG A 29 14.68 2.06 -18.87
CA ARG A 29 16.14 2.09 -18.69
C ARG A 29 16.64 0.89 -17.92
N GLN A 30 15.79 0.34 -17.04
CA GLN A 30 16.09 -0.85 -16.25
C GLN A 30 14.89 -1.80 -16.28
N ALA A 31 15.01 -2.87 -17.06
CA ALA A 31 13.96 -3.88 -17.17
C ALA A 31 13.95 -4.86 -15.99
N ARG A 32 15.07 -5.02 -15.28
CA ARG A 32 15.19 -5.99 -14.17
C ARG A 32 14.78 -5.36 -12.85
N LEU A 33 13.47 -5.29 -12.61
CA LEU A 33 12.85 -4.98 -11.32
C LEU A 33 12.57 -6.29 -10.56
N ARG A 34 11.64 -6.27 -9.59
CA ARG A 34 11.21 -7.48 -8.87
C ARG A 34 10.72 -8.58 -9.82
N TRP A 35 9.99 -8.20 -10.83
CA TRP A 35 9.69 -8.98 -12.02
C TRP A 35 10.18 -8.18 -13.23
N PRO A 36 10.60 -8.85 -14.30
CA PRO A 36 10.99 -8.14 -15.52
C PRO A 36 9.85 -7.23 -16.00
N VAL A 37 10.20 -6.04 -16.45
CA VAL A 37 9.26 -5.18 -17.16
C VAL A 37 8.96 -5.87 -18.49
N PRO A 38 7.68 -6.09 -18.86
CA PRO A 38 7.32 -6.74 -20.11
C PRO A 38 7.85 -5.98 -21.32
N ASP A 39 8.49 -6.69 -22.25
CA ASP A 39 9.09 -6.09 -23.45
C ASP A 39 8.06 -5.41 -24.36
N GLU A 40 6.82 -5.91 -24.34
CA GLU A 40 5.69 -5.37 -25.09
C GLU A 40 5.14 -4.05 -24.51
N LEU A 41 5.36 -3.76 -23.23
CA LEU A 41 4.79 -2.59 -22.55
C LEU A 41 5.05 -1.26 -23.27
N PRO A 42 6.29 -0.95 -23.75
CA PRO A 42 6.55 0.34 -24.41
C PRO A 42 5.76 0.50 -25.70
N MET A 43 5.60 -0.56 -26.48
CA MET A 43 4.88 -0.52 -27.76
C MET A 43 3.37 -0.45 -27.56
N GLU A 44 2.83 -1.23 -26.62
CA GLU A 44 1.39 -1.30 -26.38
C GLU A 44 0.83 -0.09 -25.68
N LEU A 45 1.61 0.55 -24.83
CA LEU A 45 1.17 1.73 -24.11
C LEU A 45 1.40 3.03 -24.89
N ALA A 46 2.37 3.06 -25.83
CA ALA A 46 2.60 4.22 -26.67
C ALA A 46 1.36 4.53 -27.54
N GLY A 47 0.98 5.80 -27.58
CA GLY A 47 -0.22 6.26 -28.29
C GLY A 47 -1.53 6.11 -27.51
N GLN A 48 -1.55 5.32 -26.44
CA GLN A 48 -2.75 5.09 -25.63
C GLN A 48 -3.07 6.29 -24.73
N THR A 49 -4.37 6.48 -24.48
CA THR A 49 -4.85 7.48 -23.51
C THR A 49 -5.14 6.80 -22.17
N ILE A 50 -4.63 7.37 -21.07
CA ILE A 50 -4.92 6.89 -19.71
C ILE A 50 -6.36 7.26 -19.38
N ARG A 51 -7.23 6.25 -19.30
CA ARG A 51 -8.67 6.38 -19.06
C ARG A 51 -9.04 6.26 -17.59
N ARG A 52 -8.25 5.49 -16.82
CA ARG A 52 -8.53 5.21 -15.42
C ARG A 52 -7.23 5.12 -14.64
N ILE A 53 -7.29 5.52 -13.37
CA ILE A 53 -6.21 5.34 -12.41
C ILE A 53 -6.85 4.80 -11.14
N ASP A 54 -6.72 3.48 -10.97
CA ASP A 54 -7.31 2.75 -9.87
C ASP A 54 -6.23 2.25 -8.91
N ARG A 55 -6.66 1.80 -7.74
CA ARG A 55 -5.83 1.08 -6.78
C ARG A 55 -6.49 -0.27 -6.44
N ARG A 56 -5.68 -1.30 -6.42
CA ARG A 56 -6.05 -2.60 -5.83
C ARG A 56 -4.96 -3.00 -4.83
N ALA A 57 -5.30 -3.17 -3.55
CA ALA A 57 -4.31 -3.43 -2.50
C ALA A 57 -3.22 -2.34 -2.46
N LYS A 58 -1.98 -2.73 -2.72
CA LYS A 58 -0.80 -1.85 -2.81
C LYS A 58 -0.31 -1.68 -4.26
N TYR A 59 -1.17 -1.98 -5.23
CA TYR A 59 -0.90 -1.81 -6.66
C TYR A 59 -1.67 -0.60 -7.20
N LEU A 60 -1.01 0.17 -8.05
CA LEU A 60 -1.62 1.19 -8.91
C LEU A 60 -1.93 0.58 -10.26
N LEU A 61 -3.08 0.91 -10.82
CA LEU A 61 -3.58 0.40 -12.08
C LEU A 61 -3.84 1.57 -13.03
N LEU A 62 -3.01 1.68 -14.07
CA LEU A 62 -3.19 2.69 -15.11
C LEU A 62 -3.92 2.03 -16.28
N GLY A 63 -5.22 2.25 -16.39
CA GLY A 63 -6.08 1.65 -17.42
C GLY A 63 -6.12 2.47 -18.69
N THR A 64 -5.99 1.79 -19.84
CA THR A 64 -6.16 2.31 -21.19
C THR A 64 -7.16 1.46 -21.96
N ASP A 65 -7.43 1.81 -23.23
CA ASP A 65 -8.30 0.99 -24.09
C ASP A 65 -7.60 -0.33 -24.52
N ALA A 66 -6.26 -0.36 -24.56
CA ALA A 66 -5.48 -1.55 -24.95
C ALA A 66 -5.19 -2.51 -23.80
N GLY A 67 -5.25 -2.03 -22.55
CA GLY A 67 -4.93 -2.83 -21.38
C GLY A 67 -4.63 -1.99 -20.13
N THR A 68 -3.99 -2.61 -19.15
CA THR A 68 -3.70 -1.96 -17.87
C THR A 68 -2.24 -2.15 -17.48
N ALA A 69 -1.54 -1.05 -17.20
CA ALA A 69 -0.24 -1.10 -16.53
C ALA A 69 -0.45 -1.25 -15.01
N ILE A 70 0.23 -2.24 -14.42
CA ILE A 70 0.13 -2.59 -13.01
C ILE A 70 1.46 -2.21 -12.35
N LEU A 71 1.44 -1.26 -11.42
CA LEU A 71 2.61 -0.77 -10.73
C LEU A 71 2.59 -1.15 -9.25
N HIS A 72 3.74 -1.55 -8.73
CA HIS A 72 3.94 -1.78 -7.31
C HIS A 72 5.20 -1.07 -6.84
N LEU A 73 5.12 -0.31 -5.76
CA LEU A 73 6.24 0.53 -5.31
C LEU A 73 7.32 -0.26 -4.54
N GLY A 74 7.07 -1.51 -4.21
CA GLY A 74 8.02 -2.30 -3.42
C GLY A 74 8.29 -1.67 -2.05
N MET A 75 9.54 -1.37 -1.78
CA MET A 75 9.96 -0.76 -0.50
C MET A 75 10.50 0.66 -0.63
N SER A 76 11.05 1.02 -1.78
CA SER A 76 11.71 2.30 -2.04
C SER A 76 11.25 2.95 -3.35
N GLY A 77 10.28 2.34 -4.02
CA GLY A 77 9.73 2.87 -5.27
C GLY A 77 9.02 4.19 -5.05
N ARG A 78 9.26 5.12 -5.95
CA ARG A 78 8.64 6.46 -5.99
C ARG A 78 8.10 6.71 -7.38
N LEU A 79 6.94 7.33 -7.44
CA LEU A 79 6.35 7.85 -8.68
C LEU A 79 6.29 9.37 -8.57
N ARG A 80 6.83 10.05 -9.57
CA ARG A 80 6.83 11.52 -9.64
C ARG A 80 6.32 11.97 -10.99
N VAL A 81 5.50 12.99 -11.00
CA VAL A 81 5.14 13.71 -12.23
C VAL A 81 6.11 14.88 -12.37
N LEU A 82 6.84 14.91 -13.47
CA LEU A 82 7.91 15.88 -13.73
C LEU A 82 7.80 16.38 -15.19
N PRO A 83 8.35 17.57 -15.52
CA PRO A 83 8.63 17.89 -16.92
C PRO A 83 9.48 16.78 -17.58
N ALA A 84 9.16 16.42 -18.81
CA ALA A 84 9.78 15.27 -19.49
C ALA A 84 11.28 15.43 -19.74
N ASP A 85 11.76 16.67 -19.80
CA ASP A 85 13.17 17.05 -19.93
C ASP A 85 13.94 17.12 -18.60
N THR A 86 13.27 16.90 -17.47
CA THR A 86 13.93 16.89 -16.15
C THR A 86 15.10 15.91 -16.16
N PRO A 87 16.31 16.37 -15.77
CA PRO A 87 17.50 15.52 -15.73
C PRO A 87 17.27 14.23 -14.95
N LEU A 88 17.87 13.14 -15.45
CA LEU A 88 17.80 11.84 -14.79
C LEU A 88 18.62 11.82 -13.52
N VAL A 89 18.09 11.14 -12.50
CA VAL A 89 18.86 10.83 -11.29
C VAL A 89 19.05 9.30 -11.17
N LYS A 90 19.97 8.92 -10.31
CA LYS A 90 20.26 7.50 -10.06
C LYS A 90 18.98 6.75 -9.69
N HIS A 91 18.78 5.58 -10.31
CA HIS A 91 17.61 4.69 -10.12
C HIS A 91 16.30 5.15 -10.76
N ASP A 92 16.32 6.10 -11.69
CA ASP A 92 15.19 6.39 -12.58
C ASP A 92 15.09 5.28 -13.63
N HIS A 93 14.11 4.40 -13.48
CA HIS A 93 14.03 3.15 -14.23
C HIS A 93 13.07 3.19 -15.39
N VAL A 94 11.89 3.79 -15.21
CA VAL A 94 10.85 3.84 -16.24
C VAL A 94 10.21 5.23 -16.26
N ASP A 95 10.03 5.79 -17.47
CA ASP A 95 9.26 7.01 -17.70
C ASP A 95 8.10 6.72 -18.64
N TRP A 96 6.91 7.21 -18.29
CA TRP A 96 5.77 7.36 -19.17
C TRP A 96 5.70 8.82 -19.62
N VAL A 97 6.14 9.12 -20.83
CA VAL A 97 6.13 10.47 -21.39
C VAL A 97 4.76 10.79 -21.93
N LEU A 98 4.16 11.87 -21.47
CA LEU A 98 2.80 12.31 -21.77
C LEU A 98 2.78 13.40 -22.85
N ALA A 99 1.67 13.52 -23.57
CA ALA A 99 1.48 14.57 -24.58
C ALA A 99 1.46 15.98 -23.97
N SER A 100 1.21 16.12 -22.68
CA SER A 100 1.29 17.38 -21.93
C SER A 100 2.71 17.93 -21.73
N GLY A 101 3.76 17.21 -22.18
CA GLY A 101 5.15 17.56 -21.91
C GLY A 101 5.67 17.13 -20.54
N HIS A 102 4.86 16.44 -19.74
CA HIS A 102 5.28 15.83 -18.48
C HIS A 102 5.64 14.35 -18.66
N CYS A 103 6.26 13.77 -17.66
CA CYS A 103 6.41 12.33 -17.54
C CYS A 103 6.02 11.84 -16.15
N LEU A 104 5.43 10.65 -16.07
CA LEU A 104 5.39 9.88 -14.83
C LEU A 104 6.68 9.08 -14.73
N ARG A 105 7.50 9.37 -13.74
CA ARG A 105 8.82 8.75 -13.54
C ARG A 105 8.82 7.79 -12.37
N PHE A 106 9.23 6.54 -12.62
CA PHE A 106 9.42 5.52 -11.60
C PHE A 106 10.88 5.41 -11.20
N ASN A 107 11.17 5.72 -9.93
CA ASN A 107 12.48 5.60 -9.31
C ASN A 107 12.44 4.52 -8.21
N ASP A 108 13.40 3.59 -8.16
CA ASP A 108 13.45 2.54 -7.13
C ASP A 108 14.88 2.03 -6.89
N ALA A 109 15.52 2.54 -5.86
CA ALA A 109 16.90 2.20 -5.51
C ALA A 109 17.11 0.69 -5.22
N ARG A 110 16.10 0.01 -4.67
CA ARG A 110 16.17 -1.40 -4.28
C ARG A 110 15.66 -2.36 -5.34
N ARG A 111 14.96 -1.87 -6.35
CA ARG A 111 14.34 -2.65 -7.43
C ARG A 111 13.37 -3.73 -6.93
N PHE A 112 12.67 -3.46 -5.82
CA PHE A 112 11.64 -4.33 -5.26
C PHE A 112 10.24 -3.94 -5.72
N GLY A 113 10.13 -2.89 -6.49
CA GLY A 113 8.93 -2.50 -7.18
C GLY A 113 8.69 -3.31 -8.45
N ALA A 114 7.58 -3.07 -9.10
CA ALA A 114 7.21 -3.72 -10.34
C ALA A 114 6.48 -2.76 -11.28
N VAL A 115 6.70 -2.97 -12.56
CA VAL A 115 5.96 -2.37 -13.67
C VAL A 115 5.58 -3.50 -14.60
N LEU A 116 4.28 -3.81 -14.67
CA LEU A 116 3.74 -4.97 -15.36
C LEU A 116 2.65 -4.52 -16.33
N TRP A 117 2.24 -5.39 -17.23
CA TRP A 117 1.21 -5.11 -18.23
C TRP A 117 0.23 -6.27 -18.37
N THR A 118 -1.03 -5.97 -18.62
CA THR A 118 -2.04 -6.97 -18.95
C THR A 118 -3.07 -6.42 -19.93
N ARG A 119 -3.41 -7.21 -20.94
CA ARG A 119 -4.57 -6.96 -21.81
C ARG A 119 -5.89 -7.50 -21.23
N LYS A 120 -5.78 -8.41 -20.25
CA LYS A 120 -6.93 -8.97 -19.56
C LYS A 120 -7.38 -8.04 -18.43
N PRO A 121 -8.62 -8.18 -17.93
CA PRO A 121 -9.05 -7.49 -16.72
C PRO A 121 -8.05 -7.67 -15.58
N PRO A 122 -7.71 -6.61 -14.82
CA PRO A 122 -6.67 -6.68 -13.78
C PRO A 122 -6.91 -7.73 -12.70
N ASP A 123 -8.16 -8.03 -12.38
CA ASP A 123 -8.55 -9.06 -11.41
C ASP A 123 -8.17 -10.49 -11.85
N GLN A 124 -7.97 -10.70 -13.16
CA GLN A 124 -7.47 -11.97 -13.71
C GLN A 124 -5.93 -12.05 -13.73
N TYR A 125 -5.22 -10.99 -13.33
CA TYR A 125 -3.77 -11.03 -13.27
C TYR A 125 -3.29 -11.87 -12.08
N PRO A 126 -2.33 -12.81 -12.24
CA PRO A 126 -1.97 -13.79 -11.21
C PRO A 126 -1.66 -13.20 -9.83
N LEU A 127 -1.02 -12.02 -9.77
CA LEU A 127 -0.69 -11.35 -8.51
C LEU A 127 -1.91 -10.71 -7.83
N LEU A 128 -3.00 -10.47 -8.56
CA LEU A 128 -4.21 -9.82 -8.06
C LEU A 128 -5.34 -10.81 -7.75
N GLN A 129 -5.38 -11.96 -8.42
CA GLN A 129 -6.41 -12.99 -8.26
C GLN A 129 -6.55 -13.52 -6.84
N THR A 130 -5.43 -13.64 -6.12
CA THR A 130 -5.41 -14.26 -4.77
C THR A 130 -5.56 -13.25 -3.63
N LEU A 131 -5.82 -11.99 -3.97
CA LEU A 131 -5.97 -10.93 -2.98
C LEU A 131 -7.33 -11.01 -2.29
N GLY A 132 -7.34 -10.86 -0.97
CA GLY A 132 -8.55 -10.72 -0.16
C GLY A 132 -9.30 -9.41 -0.43
N PRO A 133 -10.39 -9.14 0.32
CA PRO A 133 -11.19 -7.93 0.17
C PRO A 133 -10.39 -6.66 0.50
N GLU A 134 -10.80 -5.55 -0.11
CA GLU A 134 -10.39 -4.23 0.32
C GLU A 134 -10.97 -3.91 1.72
N PRO A 135 -10.25 -3.18 2.57
CA PRO A 135 -10.75 -2.82 3.89
C PRO A 135 -12.05 -2.00 3.88
N PHE A 136 -12.30 -1.29 2.78
CA PHE A 136 -13.48 -0.42 2.62
C PHE A 136 -14.66 -1.11 1.92
N ASP A 137 -14.48 -2.34 1.44
CA ASP A 137 -15.57 -3.11 0.85
C ASP A 137 -16.58 -3.54 1.92
N GLU A 138 -17.85 -3.66 1.55
CA GLU A 138 -18.92 -4.15 2.41
C GLU A 138 -18.69 -5.61 2.85
N THR A 139 -18.00 -6.38 2.03
CA THR A 139 -17.64 -7.78 2.32
C THR A 139 -16.60 -7.93 3.44
N PHE A 140 -15.82 -6.89 3.73
CA PHE A 140 -14.84 -6.89 4.82
C PHE A 140 -15.52 -6.61 6.15
N THR A 141 -15.94 -7.65 6.86
CA THR A 141 -16.65 -7.57 8.15
C THR A 141 -15.92 -8.33 9.25
N GLY A 142 -16.28 -8.06 10.51
CA GLY A 142 -15.79 -8.87 11.64
C GLY A 142 -16.21 -10.34 11.52
N ALA A 143 -17.40 -10.61 11.00
CA ALA A 143 -17.86 -11.98 10.71
C ALA A 143 -17.01 -12.66 9.63
N TYR A 144 -16.63 -11.93 8.59
CA TYR A 144 -15.68 -12.42 7.58
C TYR A 144 -14.33 -12.78 8.23
N LEU A 145 -13.72 -11.87 9.00
CA LEU A 145 -12.46 -12.12 9.67
C LEU A 145 -12.54 -13.32 10.63
N HIS A 146 -13.59 -13.39 11.45
CA HIS A 146 -13.78 -14.50 12.37
C HIS A 146 -13.89 -15.84 11.65
N ARG A 147 -14.63 -15.90 10.53
CA ARG A 147 -14.72 -17.10 9.70
C ARG A 147 -13.37 -17.51 9.11
N GLN A 148 -12.60 -16.54 8.58
CA GLN A 148 -11.26 -16.77 8.03
C GLN A 148 -10.24 -17.22 9.08
N ALA A 149 -10.47 -16.89 10.35
CA ALA A 149 -9.57 -17.19 11.44
C ALA A 149 -9.78 -18.59 12.06
N ARG A 150 -10.88 -19.27 11.75
CA ARG A 150 -11.19 -20.58 12.33
C ARG A 150 -10.04 -21.57 12.22
N GLY A 151 -9.66 -22.19 13.34
CA GLY A 151 -8.56 -23.16 13.42
C GLY A 151 -7.16 -22.60 13.25
N ARG A 152 -6.98 -21.28 13.13
CA ARG A 152 -5.64 -20.68 12.96
C ARG A 152 -4.98 -20.44 14.31
N THR A 153 -3.76 -20.93 14.44
CA THR A 153 -2.89 -20.70 15.60
C THR A 153 -1.96 -19.51 15.43
N THR A 154 -1.86 -18.98 14.20
CA THR A 154 -1.05 -17.80 13.85
C THR A 154 -1.46 -16.60 14.68
N ALA A 155 -0.51 -15.77 15.10
CA ALA A 155 -0.78 -14.50 15.78
C ALA A 155 -1.71 -13.61 14.94
N VAL A 156 -2.68 -12.96 15.56
CA VAL A 156 -3.68 -12.11 14.89
C VAL A 156 -3.02 -11.00 14.06
N LYS A 157 -1.88 -10.47 14.50
CA LYS A 157 -1.10 -9.51 13.71
C LYS A 157 -0.66 -10.09 12.37
N VAL A 158 -0.09 -11.31 12.36
CA VAL A 158 0.36 -11.97 11.13
C VAL A 158 -0.81 -12.30 10.24
N PHE A 159 -1.93 -12.71 10.84
CA PHE A 159 -3.18 -13.04 10.15
C PHE A 159 -3.72 -11.84 9.36
N ILE A 160 -3.87 -10.66 9.98
CA ILE A 160 -4.40 -9.47 9.28
C ILE A 160 -3.41 -8.85 8.30
N MET A 161 -2.12 -9.15 8.40
CA MET A 161 -1.11 -8.72 7.41
C MET A 161 -1.06 -9.61 6.17
N ALA A 162 -1.75 -10.73 6.18
CA ALA A 162 -1.81 -11.64 5.03
C ALA A 162 -2.75 -11.08 3.95
N ASN A 163 -2.23 -10.76 2.78
CA ASN A 163 -3.00 -10.17 1.67
C ASN A 163 -4.20 -11.01 1.20
N ARG A 164 -4.25 -12.30 1.55
CA ARG A 164 -5.41 -13.18 1.29
C ARG A 164 -6.56 -12.95 2.28
N VAL A 165 -6.27 -12.37 3.44
CA VAL A 165 -7.25 -12.10 4.50
C VAL A 165 -7.83 -10.70 4.32
N VAL A 166 -6.97 -9.70 4.24
CA VAL A 166 -7.33 -8.33 3.94
C VAL A 166 -6.15 -7.66 3.25
N VAL A 167 -6.43 -6.88 2.24
CA VAL A 167 -5.36 -6.20 1.52
C VAL A 167 -4.97 -4.87 2.15
N GLY A 168 -3.78 -4.39 1.82
CA GLY A 168 -3.37 -3.03 2.16
C GLY A 168 -2.81 -2.85 3.57
N VAL A 169 -3.21 -3.69 4.52
CA VAL A 169 -2.71 -3.63 5.91
C VAL A 169 -1.28 -4.19 5.96
N GLY A 170 -0.33 -3.32 6.23
CA GLY A 170 1.06 -3.71 6.44
C GLY A 170 1.47 -3.60 7.91
N ASN A 171 2.78 -3.43 8.17
CA ASN A 171 3.29 -3.49 9.53
C ASN A 171 2.88 -2.29 10.39
N ILE A 172 2.81 -1.09 9.79
CA ILE A 172 2.42 0.13 10.52
C ILE A 172 0.97 0.01 10.93
N TYR A 173 0.09 -0.15 9.96
CA TYR A 173 -1.35 -0.11 10.20
C TYR A 173 -1.87 -1.35 10.93
N ALA A 174 -1.17 -2.51 10.87
CA ALA A 174 -1.50 -3.66 11.71
C ALA A 174 -1.28 -3.37 13.21
N ASN A 175 -0.16 -2.68 13.58
CA ASN A 175 0.07 -2.30 14.98
C ASN A 175 -0.97 -1.28 15.44
N GLU A 176 -1.23 -0.24 14.65
CA GLU A 176 -2.17 0.83 14.99
C GLU A 176 -3.61 0.29 15.12
N SER A 177 -4.05 -0.54 14.17
CA SER A 177 -5.40 -1.13 14.21
C SER A 177 -5.61 -2.08 15.39
N LEU A 178 -4.60 -2.89 15.73
CA LEU A 178 -4.67 -3.77 16.89
C LEU A 178 -4.69 -2.98 18.20
N PHE A 179 -3.95 -1.87 18.28
CA PHE A 179 -4.01 -0.97 19.43
C PHE A 179 -5.40 -0.32 19.54
N ALA A 180 -5.94 0.21 18.46
CA ALA A 180 -7.26 0.81 18.44
C ALA A 180 -8.37 -0.19 18.81
N ALA A 181 -8.21 -1.47 18.45
CA ALA A 181 -9.15 -2.54 18.79
C ALA A 181 -8.94 -3.12 20.22
N GLY A 182 -7.86 -2.73 20.93
CA GLY A 182 -7.53 -3.28 22.25
C GLY A 182 -7.05 -4.74 22.22
N LEU A 183 -6.54 -5.23 21.08
CA LEU A 183 -6.14 -6.62 20.90
C LEU A 183 -4.64 -6.82 21.00
N HIS A 184 -4.20 -7.77 21.82
CA HIS A 184 -2.79 -8.13 21.91
C HIS A 184 -2.31 -8.78 20.60
N PRO A 185 -1.22 -8.29 19.98
CA PRO A 185 -0.80 -8.71 18.65
C PRO A 185 -0.38 -10.20 18.54
N LEU A 186 -0.03 -10.84 19.66
CA LEU A 186 0.30 -12.27 19.73
C LEU A 186 -0.90 -13.19 19.90
N ARG A 187 -2.08 -12.66 20.21
CA ARG A 187 -3.27 -13.49 20.39
C ARG A 187 -3.46 -14.41 19.19
N PRO A 188 -3.63 -15.74 19.36
CA PRO A 188 -3.91 -16.62 18.24
C PRO A 188 -5.18 -16.20 17.50
N ALA A 189 -5.14 -16.08 16.18
CA ALA A 189 -6.25 -15.59 15.39
C ALA A 189 -7.55 -16.40 15.64
N GLY A 190 -7.45 -17.73 15.75
CA GLY A 190 -8.60 -18.59 16.01
C GLY A 190 -9.19 -18.46 17.42
N ARG A 191 -8.53 -17.74 18.33
CA ARG A 191 -9.01 -17.45 19.68
C ARG A 191 -9.56 -16.04 19.86
N VAL A 192 -9.56 -15.23 18.81
CA VAL A 192 -10.18 -13.90 18.82
C VAL A 192 -11.69 -14.06 18.64
N THR A 193 -12.48 -13.46 19.52
CA THR A 193 -13.94 -13.58 19.49
C THR A 193 -14.56 -12.83 18.29
N LEU A 194 -15.81 -13.13 17.97
CA LEU A 194 -16.54 -12.40 16.93
C LEU A 194 -16.65 -10.91 17.26
N ALA A 195 -16.94 -10.57 18.52
CA ALA A 195 -17.03 -9.18 18.98
C ALA A 195 -15.68 -8.43 18.81
N ASP A 196 -14.57 -9.12 19.15
CA ASP A 196 -13.22 -8.57 18.94
C ASP A 196 -12.91 -8.34 17.46
N TYR A 197 -13.31 -9.27 16.59
CA TYR A 197 -13.15 -9.08 15.14
C TYR A 197 -14.04 -7.99 14.56
N GLN A 198 -15.22 -7.75 15.13
CA GLN A 198 -16.06 -6.60 14.75
C GLN A 198 -15.34 -5.29 15.07
N ARG A 199 -14.80 -5.15 16.30
CA ARG A 199 -14.00 -3.98 16.67
C ARG A 199 -12.74 -3.83 15.81
N LEU A 200 -12.04 -4.94 15.52
CA LEU A 200 -10.84 -4.91 14.69
C LEU A 200 -11.14 -4.50 13.24
N ALA A 201 -12.22 -4.98 12.64
CA ALA A 201 -12.61 -4.58 11.29
C ALA A 201 -12.93 -3.08 11.22
N THR A 202 -13.64 -2.55 12.20
CA THR A 202 -13.90 -1.11 12.33
C THR A 202 -12.60 -0.33 12.51
N ALA A 203 -11.74 -0.75 13.44
CA ALA A 203 -10.45 -0.09 13.71
C ALA A 203 -9.54 -0.07 12.46
N ILE A 204 -9.49 -1.15 11.68
CA ILE A 204 -8.72 -1.18 10.43
C ILE A 204 -9.24 -0.11 9.45
N ARG A 205 -10.56 0.00 9.26
CA ARG A 205 -11.16 1.02 8.38
C ARG A 205 -10.84 2.43 8.84
N GLU A 206 -11.05 2.72 10.13
CA GLU A 206 -10.85 4.04 10.71
C GLU A 206 -9.39 4.50 10.63
N VAL A 207 -8.46 3.62 11.02
CA VAL A 207 -7.03 3.92 10.98
C VAL A 207 -6.55 4.15 9.55
N LEU A 208 -6.98 3.33 8.59
CA LEU A 208 -6.60 3.51 7.18
C LEU A 208 -7.24 4.74 6.56
N ALA A 209 -8.51 5.03 6.87
CA ALA A 209 -9.21 6.22 6.37
C ALA A 209 -8.55 7.50 6.90
N GLU A 210 -8.19 7.54 8.19
CA GLU A 210 -7.47 8.66 8.78
C GLU A 210 -6.09 8.85 8.14
N ALA A 211 -5.35 7.75 7.94
CA ALA A 211 -4.06 7.80 7.29
C ALA A 211 -4.15 8.33 5.84
N ILE A 212 -5.18 7.96 5.09
CA ILE A 212 -5.43 8.49 3.73
C ILE A 212 -5.71 10.00 3.81
N ARG A 213 -6.57 10.45 4.72
CA ARG A 213 -6.88 11.88 4.87
C ARG A 213 -5.64 12.73 5.17
N GLN A 214 -4.67 12.16 5.90
CA GLN A 214 -3.42 12.84 6.27
C GLN A 214 -2.26 12.60 5.29
N GLY A 215 -2.53 12.03 4.11
CA GLY A 215 -1.51 11.81 3.08
C GLY A 215 -0.54 10.68 3.38
N GLY A 216 -0.89 9.75 4.27
CA GLY A 216 -0.04 8.61 4.66
C GLY A 216 1.08 8.97 5.64
N THR A 217 1.93 7.98 5.94
CA THR A 217 3.13 8.17 6.78
C THR A 217 4.31 8.57 5.91
N THR A 218 5.06 9.60 6.31
CA THR A 218 6.37 9.87 5.74
C THR A 218 7.37 8.89 6.34
N LEU A 219 7.56 7.75 5.72
CA LEU A 219 8.79 7.00 5.90
C LEU A 219 9.86 7.66 5.02
N ARG A 220 11.12 7.61 5.45
CA ARG A 220 12.29 8.32 4.83
C ARG A 220 12.36 8.26 3.29
N ASP A 221 11.64 7.32 2.68
CA ASP A 221 11.67 7.05 1.24
C ASP A 221 10.37 7.40 0.50
N PHE A 222 9.36 7.98 1.19
CA PHE A 222 8.09 8.31 0.56
C PHE A 222 7.83 9.81 0.59
N VAL A 223 7.67 10.36 -0.59
CA VAL A 223 7.26 11.75 -0.83
C VAL A 223 6.05 11.68 -1.75
N GLY A 224 4.98 12.41 -1.47
CA GLY A 224 3.78 12.46 -2.32
C GLY A 224 4.09 12.77 -3.78
N GLY A 225 3.12 12.61 -4.68
CA GLY A 225 3.33 12.81 -6.12
C GLY A 225 3.93 14.19 -6.49
N GLN A 226 3.73 15.20 -5.63
CA GLN A 226 4.32 16.55 -5.75
C GLN A 226 5.56 16.78 -4.86
N GLY A 227 6.06 15.75 -4.20
CA GLY A 227 7.22 15.88 -3.33
C GLY A 227 6.86 16.20 -1.87
N GLU A 228 5.59 16.23 -1.50
CA GLU A 228 5.16 16.56 -0.16
C GLU A 228 5.24 15.38 0.82
N PRO A 229 5.70 15.62 2.07
CA PRO A 229 5.74 14.58 3.09
C PRO A 229 4.33 14.26 3.63
N GLY A 230 4.04 12.98 3.89
CA GLY A 230 2.82 12.58 4.60
C GLY A 230 2.90 12.91 6.09
N TYR A 231 1.80 13.35 6.68
CA TYR A 231 1.75 13.83 8.07
C TYR A 231 1.27 12.78 9.07
N PHE A 232 0.78 11.63 8.64
CA PHE A 232 0.22 10.62 9.54
C PHE A 232 1.22 10.06 10.56
N GLN A 233 2.53 10.15 10.29
CA GLN A 233 3.56 9.72 11.24
C GLN A 233 3.44 10.42 12.59
N GLN A 234 2.98 11.66 12.63
CA GLN A 234 2.77 12.43 13.86
C GLN A 234 1.59 11.91 14.70
N CYS A 235 0.69 11.13 14.09
CA CYS A 235 -0.51 10.58 14.71
C CYS A 235 -0.39 9.14 15.17
N LEU A 236 0.79 8.49 14.98
CA LEU A 236 1.00 7.10 15.39
C LEU A 236 0.92 6.96 16.91
N LYS A 237 0.12 6.00 17.37
CA LYS A 237 -0.15 5.74 18.79
C LYS A 237 0.84 4.76 19.41
N VAL A 238 1.28 3.75 18.67
CA VAL A 238 2.20 2.73 19.16
C VAL A 238 3.39 2.46 18.24
N TYR A 239 3.22 2.52 16.91
CA TYR A 239 4.29 2.17 15.98
C TYR A 239 5.47 3.14 16.08
N GLY A 240 6.68 2.56 16.30
CA GLY A 240 7.91 3.35 16.48
C GLY A 240 8.04 4.05 17.83
N ARG A 241 7.11 3.83 18.76
CA ARG A 241 7.04 4.53 20.06
C ARG A 241 7.53 3.70 21.25
N ARG A 242 8.49 2.79 21.04
CA ARG A 242 9.08 2.00 22.13
C ARG A 242 9.48 2.88 23.31
N ALA A 243 9.13 2.46 24.53
CA ALA A 243 9.40 3.12 25.80
C ALA A 243 8.73 4.50 25.99
N LEU A 244 8.03 5.03 25.00
CA LEU A 244 7.22 6.24 25.20
C LEU A 244 5.91 5.88 25.87
N ALA A 245 5.34 6.85 26.60
CA ALA A 245 4.06 6.70 27.27
C ALA A 245 2.93 6.39 26.27
N CYS A 246 2.09 5.43 26.60
CA CYS A 246 0.85 5.15 25.89
C CYS A 246 -0.08 6.38 25.95
N PRO A 247 -0.62 6.85 24.82
CA PRO A 247 -1.47 8.04 24.82
C PRO A 247 -2.83 7.84 25.51
N VAL A 248 -3.17 6.58 25.88
CA VAL A 248 -4.44 6.25 26.54
C VAL A 248 -4.25 6.05 28.05
N CYS A 249 -3.22 5.30 28.48
CA CYS A 249 -3.08 4.88 29.87
C CYS A 249 -1.75 5.23 30.52
N GLY A 250 -0.82 5.85 29.80
CA GLY A 250 0.50 6.23 30.28
C GLY A 250 1.53 5.10 30.39
N GLU A 251 1.12 3.83 30.31
CA GLU A 251 2.04 2.68 30.38
C GLU A 251 3.06 2.73 29.22
N PRO A 252 4.35 2.43 29.44
CA PRO A 252 5.34 2.41 28.36
C PRO A 252 5.00 1.42 27.26
N ILE A 253 5.05 1.87 26.01
CA ILE A 253 4.88 1.01 24.83
C ILE A 253 5.99 -0.01 24.77
N ARG A 254 5.62 -1.28 24.65
CA ARG A 254 6.56 -2.39 24.47
C ARG A 254 6.83 -2.65 22.98
N GLN A 255 8.01 -3.16 22.72
CA GLN A 255 8.42 -3.64 21.39
C GLN A 255 8.79 -5.11 21.49
N GLY A 256 8.30 -5.88 20.54
CA GLY A 256 8.67 -7.27 20.29
C GLY A 256 8.87 -7.56 18.80
N ARG A 257 8.99 -8.83 18.44
CA ARG A 257 9.10 -9.30 17.07
C ARG A 257 8.10 -10.41 16.82
N ILE A 258 7.21 -10.21 15.84
CA ILE A 258 6.17 -11.18 15.47
C ILE A 258 6.18 -11.31 13.94
N GLY A 259 6.24 -12.55 13.43
CA GLY A 259 6.27 -12.79 11.99
C GLY A 259 7.41 -12.07 11.28
N GLN A 260 8.63 -12.07 11.87
CA GLN A 260 9.82 -11.37 11.34
C GLN A 260 9.69 -9.83 11.29
N ARG A 261 8.66 -9.25 11.92
CA ARG A 261 8.39 -7.79 11.89
C ARG A 261 8.41 -7.19 13.28
N ALA A 262 8.99 -5.99 13.41
CA ALA A 262 8.89 -5.21 14.63
C ALA A 262 7.41 -4.98 14.99
N THR A 263 7.08 -5.17 16.26
CA THR A 263 5.72 -5.11 16.78
C THR A 263 5.72 -4.22 18.00
N TYR A 264 4.82 -3.26 18.02
CA TYR A 264 4.67 -2.28 19.10
C TYR A 264 3.28 -2.40 19.69
N PHE A 265 3.17 -2.41 21.03
CA PHE A 265 1.88 -2.56 21.70
C PHE A 265 1.94 -1.99 23.13
N CYS A 266 0.79 -1.59 23.63
CA CYS A 266 0.60 -1.23 25.03
C CYS A 266 0.20 -2.50 25.82
N PRO A 267 0.98 -2.94 26.83
CA PRO A 267 0.67 -4.16 27.58
C PRO A 267 -0.58 -4.03 28.45
N ARG A 268 -1.03 -2.81 28.75
CA ARG A 268 -2.23 -2.54 29.56
C ARG A 268 -3.50 -2.39 28.72
N CYS A 269 -3.41 -1.72 27.55
CA CYS A 269 -4.57 -1.48 26.70
C CYS A 269 -4.91 -2.63 25.77
N GLN A 270 -3.97 -3.56 25.51
CA GLN A 270 -4.14 -4.66 24.55
C GLN A 270 -4.08 -6.02 25.28
N ALA A 271 -5.24 -6.67 25.42
CA ALA A 271 -5.40 -7.96 26.08
C ALA A 271 -5.51 -9.14 25.09
#